data_4a8af28eb85dd8d7019fc26d16308744
#
_entry.id   4a8af28eb85dd8d7019fc26d16308744
#
_cell.length_a   1.000
_cell.length_b   1.000
_cell.length_c   1.000
_cell.angle_alpha   90.00
_cell.angle_beta   90.00
_cell.angle_gamma   90.00
#
_symmetry.space_group_name_H-M   'P 1'
#
loop_
_entity.id
_entity.type
_entity.pdbx_description
1 polymer ?
#
loop_
_entity_poly.entity_id
_entity_poly.type
_entity_poly.pdbx_seq_one_letter_code
_entity_poly.pdbx_strand_id
1 'polypeptide(L)'
;LNPSNRLAARWSVLLVLAASLTNCAGFDTGKLNPTNWFGDDEVNPPTELNRIDAEVSLRREWDASVGNGQGKIFNLITPVLDGARLFAASADGTVAAYSANDGALLWRERLDETITGGVGAGFGLVLVGTEAAEVVALDQETGALLWAMPVSSEVLSAPKTNGDIVVVQTVDEKLVALEATNGEQRWTYETTLPALTLRGTSSPVFASGGKVLAGFSNGTLVAVEANDGVWSWEERVAVPEGQYDIDRVIDIDGQLLVDGSRVLASSYQGNLMALDVNTGRIVWGREASSYHGIERHKIALITRSKDS
;
A
#
# COMPACT_ATOMS: atom_id res chain seq x y z
N LEU A 1 57.27 56.43 -0.69
CA LEU A 1 55.90 56.30 -0.21
C LEU A 1 55.84 55.18 0.79
N ASN A 2 55.57 55.54 2.02
CA ASN A 2 55.69 54.75 3.24
C ASN A 2 54.66 53.59 3.26
N PRO A 3 55.06 52.34 3.56
CA PRO A 3 54.15 51.18 3.51
C PRO A 3 53.01 51.26 4.54
N SER A 4 53.07 52.08 5.56
CA SER A 4 52.01 52.29 6.54
C SER A 4 50.73 52.93 6.00
N ASN A 5 50.81 53.72 4.93
CA ASN A 5 49.65 54.37 4.33
C ASN A 5 48.81 53.44 3.41
N ARG A 6 49.37 52.33 2.96
CA ARG A 6 48.62 51.34 2.16
C ARG A 6 47.76 50.41 2.99
N LEU A 7 48.15 50.17 4.23
CA LEU A 7 47.37 49.39 5.19
C LEU A 7 46.14 50.17 5.69
N ALA A 8 46.33 51.46 6.03
CA ALA A 8 45.23 52.31 6.50
C ALA A 8 44.13 52.50 5.44
N ALA A 9 44.55 52.66 4.16
CA ALA A 9 43.60 52.78 3.06
C ALA A 9 42.79 51.48 2.78
N ARG A 10 43.41 50.31 3.03
CA ARG A 10 42.70 49.01 2.87
C ARG A 10 41.70 48.78 3.99
N TRP A 11 42.01 49.17 5.22
CA TRP A 11 41.07 49.04 6.35
C TRP A 11 39.88 50.01 6.24
N SER A 12 40.11 51.23 5.69
CA SER A 12 39.03 52.21 5.48
C SER A 12 38.05 51.78 4.39
N VAL A 13 38.49 51.10 3.33
CA VAL A 13 37.63 50.55 2.32
C VAL A 13 36.81 49.36 2.84
N LEU A 14 37.39 48.53 3.64
CA LEU A 14 36.69 47.41 4.31
C LEU A 14 35.62 47.86 5.31
N LEU A 15 35.91 48.95 6.07
CA LEU A 15 34.93 49.52 7.02
C LEU A 15 33.78 50.25 6.30
N VAL A 16 34.00 50.88 5.17
CA VAL A 16 32.94 51.52 4.36
C VAL A 16 32.07 50.48 3.66
N LEU A 17 32.65 49.35 3.21
CA LEU A 17 31.83 48.22 2.68
C LEU A 17 30.99 47.56 3.75
N ALA A 18 31.48 47.43 5.00
CA ALA A 18 30.73 46.88 6.11
C ALA A 18 29.58 47.80 6.55
N ALA A 19 29.76 49.12 6.48
CA ALA A 19 28.72 50.09 6.87
C ALA A 19 27.61 50.26 5.83
N SER A 20 27.86 49.95 4.57
CA SER A 20 26.81 49.98 3.50
C SER A 20 25.86 48.79 3.48
N LEU A 21 26.13 47.72 4.25
CA LEU A 21 25.27 46.54 4.39
C LEU A 21 24.23 46.68 5.52
N THR A 22 24.32 47.73 6.34
CA THR A 22 23.39 47.86 7.50
C THR A 22 22.14 48.72 7.20
N ASN A 23 21.93 49.18 5.98
CA ASN A 23 20.82 50.07 5.66
C ASN A 23 19.72 49.44 4.77
N CYS A 24 19.66 48.11 4.69
CA CYS A 24 18.47 47.41 4.22
C CYS A 24 17.54 47.10 5.42
N ALA A 25 16.61 48.04 5.65
CA ALA A 25 15.51 47.77 6.58
C ALA A 25 14.76 46.52 6.12
N GLY A 26 14.89 45.43 6.89
CA GLY A 26 14.17 44.17 6.69
C GLY A 26 15.02 42.91 6.51
N PHE A 27 16.36 42.99 6.67
CA PHE A 27 17.18 41.76 6.64
C PHE A 27 17.18 41.09 8.00
N ASP A 28 16.37 40.05 8.14
CA ASP A 28 16.32 39.22 9.34
C ASP A 28 17.61 38.38 9.47
N THR A 29 18.51 38.83 10.33
CA THR A 29 19.79 38.16 10.61
C THR A 29 19.61 36.79 11.28
N GLY A 30 18.42 36.48 11.79
CA GLY A 30 18.09 35.18 12.36
C GLY A 30 18.15 34.06 11.30
N LYS A 31 17.92 34.39 10.03
CA LYS A 31 18.04 33.44 8.90
C LYS A 31 19.46 33.12 8.48
N LEU A 32 20.46 33.83 8.97
CA LEU A 32 21.88 33.58 8.69
C LEU A 32 22.56 32.71 9.77
N ASN A 33 21.82 32.30 10.79
CA ASN A 33 22.38 31.39 11.80
C ASN A 33 22.42 29.96 11.21
N PRO A 34 23.60 29.34 11.01
CA PRO A 34 23.72 27.99 10.46
C PRO A 34 22.96 26.92 11.26
N THR A 35 22.70 27.18 12.54
CA THR A 35 21.91 26.26 13.39
C THR A 35 20.44 26.27 13.04
N ASN A 36 19.92 27.31 12.37
CA ASN A 36 18.55 27.40 11.90
C ASN A 36 18.35 26.78 10.50
N TRP A 37 19.44 26.44 9.79
CA TRP A 37 19.36 25.72 8.50
C TRP A 37 19.08 24.23 8.69
N PHE A 38 19.28 23.72 9.89
CA PHE A 38 19.00 22.34 10.30
C PHE A 38 18.02 22.31 11.48
N GLY A 39 17.31 23.42 11.72
CA GLY A 39 16.20 23.44 12.66
C GLY A 39 15.10 22.51 12.12
N ASP A 40 14.64 21.60 12.94
CA ASP A 40 13.44 20.79 12.72
C ASP A 40 12.18 21.69 12.77
N ASP A 41 12.07 22.62 11.82
CA ASP A 41 10.75 23.19 11.50
C ASP A 41 9.99 22.05 10.82
N GLU A 42 9.30 21.23 11.61
CA GLU A 42 8.28 20.32 11.09
C GLU A 42 7.30 21.18 10.30
N VAL A 43 7.43 21.14 8.99
CA VAL A 43 6.60 21.93 8.04
C VAL A 43 5.13 21.60 8.22
N ASN A 44 4.82 20.42 8.77
CA ASN A 44 3.50 19.97 9.20
C ASN A 44 3.65 19.17 10.50
N PRO A 45 3.55 19.82 11.68
CA PRO A 45 3.51 19.08 12.94
C PRO A 45 2.30 18.13 12.94
N PRO A 46 2.44 16.95 13.57
CA PRO A 46 1.31 16.03 13.71
C PRO A 46 0.10 16.76 14.31
N THR A 47 -1.07 16.55 13.73
CA THR A 47 -2.32 17.10 14.26
C THR A 47 -2.54 16.58 15.68
N GLU A 48 -2.78 17.47 16.64
CA GLU A 48 -3.11 17.07 18.00
C GLU A 48 -4.39 16.22 18.00
N LEU A 49 -4.30 15.04 18.63
CA LEU A 49 -5.44 14.17 18.78
C LEU A 49 -6.43 14.79 19.78
N ASN A 50 -7.62 15.13 19.30
CA ASN A 50 -8.69 15.53 20.19
C ASN A 50 -9.10 14.36 21.09
N ARG A 51 -9.41 14.67 22.35
CA ARG A 51 -9.98 13.68 23.25
C ARG A 51 -11.33 13.22 22.70
N ILE A 52 -11.43 11.93 22.41
CA ILE A 52 -12.68 11.30 21.99
C ILE A 52 -13.33 10.61 23.19
N ASP A 53 -14.65 10.73 23.32
CA ASP A 53 -15.40 9.90 24.24
C ASP A 53 -15.56 8.51 23.61
N ALA A 54 -15.00 7.49 24.26
CA ALA A 54 -15.01 6.12 23.75
C ALA A 54 -16.44 5.57 23.76
N GLU A 55 -17.01 5.38 22.57
CA GLU A 55 -18.31 4.72 22.38
C GLU A 55 -18.24 3.20 22.45
N VAL A 56 -17.04 2.63 22.30
CA VAL A 56 -16.79 1.20 22.26
C VAL A 56 -15.69 0.85 23.25
N SER A 57 -15.92 -0.19 24.06
CA SER A 57 -14.92 -0.77 24.94
C SER A 57 -14.40 -2.06 24.30
N LEU A 58 -13.10 -2.11 24.02
CA LEU A 58 -12.43 -3.29 23.47
C LEU A 58 -11.77 -4.07 24.61
N ARG A 59 -11.95 -5.39 24.62
CA ARG A 59 -11.25 -6.31 25.50
C ARG A 59 -10.39 -7.25 24.67
N ARG A 60 -9.12 -7.41 25.07
CA ARG A 60 -8.26 -8.43 24.47
C ARG A 60 -8.70 -9.80 24.94
N GLU A 61 -9.04 -10.68 24.01
CA GLU A 61 -9.39 -12.06 24.32
C GLU A 61 -8.12 -12.94 24.37
N TRP A 62 -7.22 -12.78 23.40
CA TRP A 62 -5.94 -13.48 23.32
C TRP A 62 -4.94 -12.68 22.48
N ASP A 63 -3.67 -13.10 22.51
CA ASP A 63 -2.61 -12.60 21.64
C ASP A 63 -1.64 -13.73 21.25
N ALA A 64 -1.03 -13.60 20.07
CA ALA A 64 -0.04 -14.53 19.56
C ALA A 64 1.03 -13.80 18.77
N SER A 65 2.22 -14.39 18.68
CA SER A 65 3.33 -13.85 17.91
C SER A 65 3.62 -14.72 16.69
N VAL A 66 3.83 -14.07 15.52
CA VAL A 66 4.19 -14.73 14.27
C VAL A 66 5.53 -14.19 13.80
N GLY A 67 6.58 -15.00 13.82
CA GLY A 67 7.92 -14.66 13.38
C GLY A 67 8.43 -13.30 13.89
N ASN A 68 9.15 -12.57 13.03
CA ASN A 68 9.77 -11.26 13.31
C ASN A 68 8.94 -10.07 12.81
N GLY A 69 7.68 -10.28 12.44
CA GLY A 69 6.77 -9.24 11.95
C GLY A 69 6.96 -8.90 10.47
N GLN A 70 6.69 -7.65 10.09
CA GLN A 70 6.66 -7.23 8.68
C GLN A 70 8.04 -6.95 8.06
N GLY A 71 9.13 -7.08 8.82
CA GLY A 71 10.48 -6.83 8.34
C GLY A 71 10.88 -5.35 8.35
N LYS A 72 11.97 -5.03 7.63
CA LYS A 72 12.52 -3.65 7.57
C LYS A 72 11.93 -2.79 6.46
N ILE A 73 11.33 -3.41 5.45
CA ILE A 73 10.68 -2.76 4.32
C ILE A 73 9.18 -2.70 4.65
N PHE A 74 8.53 -1.63 4.24
CA PHE A 74 7.08 -1.52 4.41
C PHE A 74 6.37 -2.58 3.55
N ASN A 75 5.89 -3.64 4.20
CA ASN A 75 5.10 -4.71 3.60
C ASN A 75 3.71 -4.71 4.23
N LEU A 76 2.67 -4.96 3.44
CA LEU A 76 1.29 -5.08 3.91
C LEU A 76 0.92 -6.54 4.16
N ILE A 77 1.65 -7.21 5.08
CA ILE A 77 1.32 -8.58 5.48
C ILE A 77 0.20 -8.50 6.53
N THR A 78 -1.02 -8.76 6.12
CA THR A 78 -2.21 -8.64 6.96
C THR A 78 -2.76 -10.02 7.31
N PRO A 79 -3.05 -10.32 8.58
CA PRO A 79 -3.72 -11.55 8.97
C PRO A 79 -5.09 -11.67 8.32
N VAL A 80 -5.52 -12.89 8.02
CA VAL A 80 -6.83 -13.18 7.43
C VAL A 80 -7.58 -14.20 8.26
N LEU A 81 -8.87 -13.94 8.45
CA LEU A 81 -9.80 -14.87 9.10
C LEU A 81 -10.58 -15.64 8.04
N ASP A 82 -10.52 -16.98 8.09
CA ASP A 82 -11.37 -17.85 7.31
C ASP A 82 -12.00 -18.93 8.20
N GLY A 83 -13.32 -18.88 8.31
CA GLY A 83 -14.06 -19.69 9.26
C GLY A 83 -13.64 -19.44 10.71
N ALA A 84 -13.21 -20.48 11.40
CA ALA A 84 -12.75 -20.43 12.79
C ALA A 84 -11.22 -20.34 12.92
N ARG A 85 -10.50 -20.05 11.84
CA ARG A 85 -9.03 -19.97 11.81
C ARG A 85 -8.54 -18.60 11.40
N LEU A 86 -7.54 -18.13 12.12
CA LEU A 86 -6.76 -16.94 11.77
C LEU A 86 -5.43 -17.38 11.19
N PHE A 87 -5.16 -16.94 9.97
CA PHE A 87 -3.87 -17.14 9.29
C PHE A 87 -3.06 -15.86 9.33
N ALA A 88 -1.78 -15.99 9.65
CA ALA A 88 -0.88 -14.87 9.73
C ALA A 88 0.51 -15.27 9.21
N ALA A 89 1.22 -14.30 8.65
CA ALA A 89 2.58 -14.49 8.15
C ALA A 89 3.52 -13.39 8.63
N SER A 90 4.80 -13.66 8.53
CA SER A 90 5.89 -12.77 8.88
C SER A 90 6.89 -12.71 7.72
N ALA A 91 7.53 -11.56 7.53
CA ALA A 91 8.52 -11.36 6.47
C ALA A 91 9.71 -12.35 6.54
N ASP A 92 9.96 -12.96 7.69
CA ASP A 92 11.02 -13.96 7.87
C ASP A 92 10.66 -15.37 7.32
N GLY A 93 9.58 -15.48 6.55
CA GLY A 93 9.13 -16.74 5.94
C GLY A 93 8.15 -17.54 6.84
N THR A 94 7.87 -17.11 8.06
CA THR A 94 6.96 -17.82 8.95
C THR A 94 5.51 -17.62 8.54
N VAL A 95 4.76 -18.71 8.38
CA VAL A 95 3.30 -18.73 8.20
C VAL A 95 2.70 -19.58 9.32
N ALA A 96 1.59 -19.15 9.91
CA ALA A 96 0.96 -19.85 11.01
C ALA A 96 -0.57 -19.73 10.98
N ALA A 97 -1.23 -20.77 11.46
CA ALA A 97 -2.66 -20.79 11.70
C ALA A 97 -2.95 -20.90 13.20
N TYR A 98 -3.93 -20.13 13.63
CA TYR A 98 -4.42 -20.11 15.00
C TYR A 98 -5.93 -20.32 15.04
N SER A 99 -6.40 -20.92 16.12
CA SER A 99 -7.82 -20.92 16.42
C SER A 99 -8.28 -19.49 16.71
N ALA A 100 -9.28 -19.00 15.99
CA ALA A 100 -9.81 -17.66 16.18
C ALA A 100 -10.48 -17.46 17.55
N ASN A 101 -10.92 -18.55 18.19
CA ASN A 101 -11.66 -18.50 19.45
C ASN A 101 -10.76 -18.27 20.67
N ASP A 102 -9.59 -18.88 20.70
CA ASP A 102 -8.72 -18.92 21.88
C ASP A 102 -7.23 -18.66 21.58
N GLY A 103 -6.88 -18.42 20.30
CA GLY A 103 -5.51 -18.19 19.88
C GLY A 103 -4.59 -19.40 19.92
N ALA A 104 -5.14 -20.61 20.09
CA ALA A 104 -4.34 -21.84 20.09
C ALA A 104 -3.64 -22.02 18.72
N LEU A 105 -2.34 -22.29 18.73
CA LEU A 105 -1.58 -22.61 17.52
C LEU A 105 -2.07 -23.93 16.94
N LEU A 106 -2.50 -23.91 15.68
CA LEU A 106 -2.93 -25.10 14.94
C LEU A 106 -1.76 -25.70 14.15
N TRP A 107 -1.07 -24.88 13.41
CA TRP A 107 0.16 -25.27 12.71
C TRP A 107 1.05 -24.03 12.47
N ARG A 108 2.34 -24.28 12.19
CA ARG A 108 3.32 -23.28 11.82
C ARG A 108 4.30 -23.88 10.86
N GLU A 109 4.51 -23.19 9.73
CA GLU A 109 5.48 -23.54 8.72
C GLU A 109 6.47 -22.40 8.51
N ARG A 110 7.64 -22.72 8.01
CA ARG A 110 8.67 -21.76 7.69
C ARG A 110 9.15 -21.98 6.25
N LEU A 111 8.91 -20.99 5.43
CA LEU A 111 9.43 -20.91 4.07
C LEU A 111 10.87 -20.38 4.11
N ASP A 112 11.69 -20.77 3.13
CA ASP A 112 13.07 -20.25 3.00
C ASP A 112 13.12 -18.85 2.42
N GLU A 113 11.99 -18.33 1.89
CA GLU A 113 11.87 -17.06 1.20
C GLU A 113 11.27 -15.96 2.08
N THR A 114 11.64 -14.69 1.77
CA THR A 114 11.04 -13.50 2.40
C THR A 114 9.61 -13.31 1.89
N ILE A 115 8.63 -13.31 2.80
CA ILE A 115 7.24 -13.02 2.47
C ILE A 115 7.07 -11.50 2.39
N THR A 116 6.49 -11.02 1.29
CA THR A 116 6.22 -9.61 1.04
C THR A 116 4.74 -9.31 0.81
N GLY A 117 3.96 -10.30 0.39
CA GLY A 117 2.53 -10.20 0.15
C GLY A 117 1.73 -11.29 0.84
N GLY A 118 0.63 -10.93 1.45
CA GLY A 118 -0.24 -11.94 2.09
C GLY A 118 -0.97 -11.39 3.31
N VAL A 119 -1.78 -12.20 3.95
CA VAL A 119 -2.11 -13.61 3.70
C VAL A 119 -3.40 -13.69 2.91
N GLY A 120 -3.46 -14.53 1.87
CA GLY A 120 -4.70 -14.99 1.28
C GLY A 120 -5.14 -16.31 1.92
N ALA A 121 -6.43 -16.51 2.14
CA ALA A 121 -6.96 -17.81 2.57
C ALA A 121 -8.34 -18.07 1.98
N GLY A 122 -8.66 -19.35 1.81
CA GLY A 122 -9.95 -19.83 1.34
C GLY A 122 -9.84 -21.08 0.49
N PHE A 123 -10.93 -21.82 0.38
CA PHE A 123 -11.05 -23.02 -0.46
C PHE A 123 -9.95 -24.08 -0.22
N GLY A 124 -9.50 -24.21 1.04
CA GLY A 124 -8.46 -25.17 1.42
C GLY A 124 -7.01 -24.67 1.22
N LEU A 125 -6.82 -23.45 0.81
CA LEU A 125 -5.51 -22.83 0.54
C LEU A 125 -5.18 -21.72 1.54
N VAL A 126 -3.90 -21.60 1.87
CA VAL A 126 -3.26 -20.42 2.45
C VAL A 126 -2.20 -19.95 1.48
N LEU A 127 -2.24 -18.67 1.11
CA LEU A 127 -1.50 -18.10 0.00
C LEU A 127 -0.62 -16.94 0.48
N VAL A 128 0.63 -16.92 0.05
CA VAL A 128 1.56 -15.82 0.27
C VAL A 128 2.33 -15.50 -1.00
N GLY A 129 2.77 -14.24 -1.13
CA GLY A 129 3.70 -13.79 -2.15
C GLY A 129 5.08 -13.53 -1.55
N THR A 130 6.12 -13.69 -2.36
CA THR A 130 7.50 -13.56 -1.91
C THR A 130 8.27 -12.46 -2.64
N GLU A 131 9.37 -12.01 -2.03
CA GLU A 131 10.35 -11.11 -2.63
C GLU A 131 11.04 -11.73 -3.85
N ALA A 132 11.15 -13.06 -3.87
CA ALA A 132 11.74 -13.83 -4.98
C ALA A 132 10.80 -13.97 -6.20
N ALA A 133 9.68 -13.22 -6.23
CA ALA A 133 8.67 -13.30 -7.28
C ALA A 133 8.01 -14.69 -7.39
N GLU A 134 7.61 -15.25 -6.27
CA GLU A 134 6.88 -16.52 -6.22
C GLU A 134 5.54 -16.36 -5.50
N VAL A 135 4.56 -17.14 -5.90
CA VAL A 135 3.33 -17.40 -5.16
C VAL A 135 3.42 -18.77 -4.54
N VAL A 136 3.24 -18.84 -3.24
CA VAL A 136 3.29 -20.08 -2.47
C VAL A 136 1.90 -20.41 -1.93
N ALA A 137 1.47 -21.66 -2.14
CA ALA A 137 0.23 -22.20 -1.60
C ALA A 137 0.52 -23.30 -0.59
N LEU A 138 -0.07 -23.16 0.59
CA LEU A 138 -0.04 -24.13 1.67
C LEU A 138 -1.43 -24.71 1.88
N ASP A 139 -1.48 -25.95 2.33
CA ASP A 139 -2.72 -26.60 2.77
C ASP A 139 -3.27 -25.90 4.01
N GLN A 140 -4.52 -25.50 3.96
CA GLN A 140 -5.17 -24.70 5.00
C GLN A 140 -5.29 -25.43 6.34
N GLU A 141 -5.39 -26.77 6.32
CA GLU A 141 -5.58 -27.61 7.51
C GLU A 141 -4.25 -27.93 8.20
N THR A 142 -3.21 -28.19 7.42
CA THR A 142 -1.95 -28.78 7.90
C THR A 142 -0.75 -27.84 7.81
N GLY A 143 -0.82 -26.80 6.95
CA GLY A 143 0.29 -25.95 6.60
C GLY A 143 1.26 -26.56 5.59
N ALA A 144 1.01 -27.78 5.11
CA ALA A 144 1.90 -28.44 4.17
C ALA A 144 2.01 -27.65 2.84
N LEU A 145 3.22 -27.53 2.29
CA LEU A 145 3.45 -26.94 0.98
C LEU A 145 2.74 -27.74 -0.10
N LEU A 146 1.85 -27.11 -0.85
CA LEU A 146 1.15 -27.69 -1.99
C LEU A 146 1.89 -27.42 -3.29
N TRP A 147 2.20 -26.13 -3.54
CA TRP A 147 2.96 -25.69 -4.69
C TRP A 147 3.61 -24.32 -4.43
N ALA A 148 4.67 -24.01 -5.17
CA ALA A 148 5.32 -22.72 -5.27
C ALA A 148 5.58 -22.44 -6.75
N MET A 149 5.10 -21.30 -7.26
CA MET A 149 5.17 -20.97 -8.67
C MET A 149 5.72 -19.57 -8.91
N PRO A 150 6.72 -19.44 -9.80
CA PRO A 150 7.28 -18.14 -10.15
C PRO A 150 6.26 -17.30 -10.93
N VAL A 151 6.28 -15.99 -10.68
CA VAL A 151 5.55 -14.96 -11.42
C VAL A 151 6.54 -13.92 -11.96
N SER A 152 6.06 -12.92 -12.70
CA SER A 152 6.92 -11.98 -13.42
C SER A 152 7.71 -11.03 -12.52
N SER A 153 7.22 -10.73 -11.32
CA SER A 153 7.84 -9.79 -10.38
C SER A 153 7.34 -10.03 -8.95
N GLU A 154 7.91 -9.33 -7.99
CA GLU A 154 7.55 -9.38 -6.58
C GLU A 154 6.04 -9.23 -6.36
N VAL A 155 5.50 -9.94 -5.37
CA VAL A 155 4.09 -9.89 -4.96
C VAL A 155 3.98 -9.19 -3.62
N LEU A 156 3.37 -8.00 -3.61
CA LEU A 156 3.24 -7.17 -2.39
C LEU A 156 1.86 -7.24 -1.75
N SER A 157 0.84 -7.65 -2.50
CA SER A 157 -0.53 -7.77 -2.02
C SER A 157 -0.92 -9.22 -1.74
N ALA A 158 -1.98 -9.40 -0.97
CA ALA A 158 -2.47 -10.75 -0.65
C ALA A 158 -3.06 -11.43 -1.88
N PRO A 159 -2.56 -12.61 -2.29
CA PRO A 159 -3.20 -13.43 -3.32
C PRO A 159 -4.65 -13.76 -2.94
N LYS A 160 -5.53 -13.89 -3.92
CA LYS A 160 -6.94 -14.25 -3.71
C LYS A 160 -7.31 -15.48 -4.53
N THR A 161 -8.25 -16.25 -4.00
CA THR A 161 -8.74 -17.46 -4.69
C THR A 161 -10.26 -17.55 -4.65
N ASN A 162 -10.83 -18.15 -5.67
CA ASN A 162 -12.25 -18.56 -5.73
C ASN A 162 -12.41 -20.09 -5.72
N GLY A 163 -11.30 -20.82 -5.47
CA GLY A 163 -11.24 -22.29 -5.47
C GLY A 163 -10.90 -22.92 -6.82
N ASP A 164 -11.04 -22.19 -7.92
CA ASP A 164 -10.65 -22.61 -9.27
C ASP A 164 -9.29 -22.01 -9.67
N ILE A 165 -9.14 -20.72 -9.45
CA ILE A 165 -7.90 -19.97 -9.69
C ILE A 165 -7.43 -19.22 -8.45
N VAL A 166 -6.13 -18.92 -8.43
CA VAL A 166 -5.47 -17.95 -7.56
C VAL A 166 -5.07 -16.77 -8.40
N VAL A 167 -5.46 -15.55 -7.99
CA VAL A 167 -5.09 -14.30 -8.69
C VAL A 167 -4.20 -13.46 -7.82
N VAL A 168 -3.12 -12.95 -8.43
CA VAL A 168 -2.16 -12.04 -7.81
C VAL A 168 -1.88 -10.85 -8.70
N GLN A 169 -1.51 -9.73 -8.08
CA GLN A 169 -0.94 -8.57 -8.77
C GLN A 169 0.55 -8.48 -8.46
N THR A 170 1.36 -8.30 -9.49
CA THR A 170 2.82 -8.16 -9.38
C THR A 170 3.24 -6.70 -9.52
N VAL A 171 4.43 -6.35 -9.00
CA VAL A 171 4.95 -4.97 -9.02
C VAL A 171 5.15 -4.41 -10.43
N ASP A 172 5.32 -5.27 -11.43
CA ASP A 172 5.40 -4.88 -12.85
C ASP A 172 4.03 -4.69 -13.52
N GLU A 173 2.98 -4.40 -12.70
CA GLU A 173 1.61 -4.06 -13.14
C GLU A 173 0.91 -5.19 -13.95
N LYS A 174 1.17 -6.44 -13.58
CA LYS A 174 0.47 -7.59 -14.15
C LYS A 174 -0.49 -8.21 -13.15
N LEU A 175 -1.63 -8.61 -13.65
CA LEU A 175 -2.58 -9.46 -12.95
C LEU A 175 -2.41 -10.88 -13.49
N VAL A 176 -1.99 -11.80 -12.65
CA VAL A 176 -1.68 -13.18 -13.02
C VAL A 176 -2.65 -14.12 -12.36
N ALA A 177 -3.26 -15.02 -13.14
CA ALA A 177 -4.07 -16.11 -12.62
C ALA A 177 -3.33 -17.43 -12.74
N LEU A 178 -3.33 -18.16 -11.64
CA LEU A 178 -2.74 -19.49 -11.51
C LEU A 178 -3.85 -20.51 -11.22
N GLU A 179 -3.69 -21.73 -11.68
CA GLU A 179 -4.56 -22.85 -11.31
C GLU A 179 -4.47 -23.09 -9.79
N ALA A 180 -5.60 -23.14 -9.10
CA ALA A 180 -5.61 -23.32 -7.64
C ALA A 180 -5.01 -24.67 -7.22
N THR A 181 -5.07 -25.69 -8.07
CA THR A 181 -4.66 -27.05 -7.78
C THR A 181 -3.16 -27.29 -7.87
N ASN A 182 -2.44 -26.61 -8.77
CA ASN A 182 -1.03 -26.89 -9.05
C ASN A 182 -0.17 -25.63 -9.32
N GLY A 183 -0.79 -24.44 -9.31
CA GLY A 183 -0.12 -23.17 -9.53
C GLY A 183 0.24 -22.88 -10.99
N GLU A 184 -0.09 -23.72 -11.96
CA GLU A 184 0.19 -23.43 -13.38
C GLU A 184 -0.50 -22.15 -13.82
N GLN A 185 0.20 -21.29 -14.58
CA GLN A 185 -0.35 -20.03 -15.08
C GLN A 185 -1.47 -20.30 -16.08
N ARG A 186 -2.66 -19.73 -15.80
CA ARG A 186 -3.83 -19.82 -16.68
C ARG A 186 -3.89 -18.64 -17.66
N TRP A 187 -3.77 -17.41 -17.13
CA TRP A 187 -3.77 -16.18 -17.93
C TRP A 187 -2.99 -15.06 -17.25
N THR A 188 -2.67 -14.04 -18.03
CA THR A 188 -2.09 -12.78 -17.54
C THR A 188 -2.78 -11.61 -18.22
N TYR A 189 -3.09 -10.57 -17.45
CA TYR A 189 -3.52 -9.25 -17.93
C TYR A 189 -2.43 -8.24 -17.57
N GLU A 190 -2.07 -7.36 -18.50
CA GLU A 190 -1.03 -6.34 -18.32
C GLU A 190 -1.59 -4.96 -18.56
N THR A 191 -1.12 -3.98 -17.78
CA THR A 191 -1.37 -2.55 -18.03
C THR A 191 -0.05 -1.79 -18.13
N THR A 192 -0.13 -0.52 -18.49
CA THR A 192 1.07 0.32 -18.65
C THR A 192 1.57 0.78 -17.29
N LEU A 193 2.82 0.47 -16.97
CA LEU A 193 3.51 0.93 -15.77
C LEU A 193 3.82 2.44 -15.88
N PRO A 194 3.40 3.27 -14.93
CA PRO A 194 3.81 4.68 -14.85
C PRO A 194 5.33 4.84 -14.62
N ALA A 195 5.86 6.03 -14.92
CA ALA A 195 7.28 6.32 -14.71
C ALA A 195 7.68 6.36 -13.21
N LEU A 196 6.73 6.64 -12.32
CA LEU A 196 6.90 6.67 -10.87
C LEU A 196 5.65 6.10 -10.21
N THR A 197 5.84 5.15 -9.29
CA THR A 197 4.79 4.51 -8.51
C THR A 197 5.18 4.49 -7.04
N LEU A 198 4.21 4.34 -6.14
CA LEU A 198 4.48 3.96 -4.75
C LEU A 198 4.90 2.48 -4.70
N ARG A 199 5.52 2.08 -3.58
CA ARG A 199 5.75 0.65 -3.35
C ARG A 199 4.48 0.03 -2.77
N GLY A 200 3.68 -0.55 -3.62
CA GLY A 200 2.44 -1.22 -3.27
C GLY A 200 1.82 -1.88 -4.48
N THR A 201 0.85 -2.73 -4.25
CA THR A 201 -0.05 -3.26 -5.27
C THR A 201 -1.42 -3.47 -4.63
N SER A 202 -2.49 -3.24 -5.38
CA SER A 202 -3.84 -3.57 -4.95
C SER A 202 -3.99 -5.08 -4.77
N SER A 203 -4.70 -5.51 -3.72
CA SER A 203 -5.16 -6.91 -3.67
C SER A 203 -6.31 -7.10 -4.63
N PRO A 204 -6.20 -8.01 -5.63
CA PRO A 204 -7.31 -8.29 -6.52
C PRO A 204 -8.50 -8.85 -5.73
N VAL A 205 -9.72 -8.65 -6.22
CA VAL A 205 -10.91 -9.17 -5.59
C VAL A 205 -11.81 -9.88 -6.62
N PHE A 206 -12.40 -10.99 -6.20
CA PHE A 206 -13.45 -11.64 -6.99
C PHE A 206 -14.79 -10.94 -6.78
N ALA A 207 -15.52 -10.75 -7.84
CA ALA A 207 -16.81 -10.10 -7.81
C ALA A 207 -17.90 -10.92 -8.54
N SER A 208 -19.15 -10.53 -8.36
CA SER A 208 -20.28 -11.16 -9.02
C SER A 208 -20.14 -11.13 -10.55
N GLY A 209 -20.73 -12.09 -11.24
CA GLY A 209 -20.65 -12.21 -12.69
C GLY A 209 -19.33 -12.81 -13.19
N GLY A 210 -18.53 -13.48 -12.32
CA GLY A 210 -17.29 -14.14 -12.72
C GLY A 210 -16.15 -13.18 -13.05
N LYS A 211 -16.11 -12.03 -12.37
CA LYS A 211 -15.09 -11.01 -12.61
C LYS A 211 -14.01 -10.99 -11.54
N VAL A 212 -12.81 -10.59 -11.96
CA VAL A 212 -11.71 -10.17 -11.10
C VAL A 212 -11.52 -8.66 -11.28
N LEU A 213 -11.43 -7.94 -10.17
CA LEU A 213 -11.19 -6.50 -10.13
C LEU A 213 -9.83 -6.23 -9.52
N ALA A 214 -9.07 -5.30 -10.10
CA ALA A 214 -7.78 -4.87 -9.58
C ALA A 214 -7.59 -3.36 -9.82
N GLY A 215 -6.98 -2.68 -8.84
CA GLY A 215 -6.52 -1.31 -8.97
C GLY A 215 -5.08 -1.27 -9.47
N PHE A 216 -4.71 -0.26 -10.23
CA PHE A 216 -3.38 -0.11 -10.81
C PHE A 216 -2.76 1.24 -10.48
N SER A 217 -1.43 1.32 -10.55
CA SER A 217 -0.65 2.53 -10.22
C SER A 217 -0.87 3.69 -11.19
N ASN A 218 -1.52 3.44 -12.33
CA ASN A 218 -1.94 4.49 -13.26
C ASN A 218 -3.28 5.15 -12.85
N GLY A 219 -3.84 4.80 -11.69
CA GLY A 219 -5.10 5.31 -11.16
C GLY A 219 -6.35 4.70 -11.81
N THR A 220 -6.22 3.55 -12.48
CA THR A 220 -7.35 2.84 -13.07
C THR A 220 -7.78 1.64 -12.23
N LEU A 221 -9.08 1.40 -12.18
CA LEU A 221 -9.69 0.17 -11.72
C LEU A 221 -10.12 -0.63 -12.95
N VAL A 222 -9.66 -1.87 -13.03
CA VAL A 222 -9.89 -2.76 -14.17
C VAL A 222 -10.71 -3.97 -13.73
N ALA A 223 -11.61 -4.41 -14.59
CA ALA A 223 -12.30 -5.69 -14.46
C ALA A 223 -11.93 -6.61 -15.63
N VAL A 224 -11.57 -7.83 -15.30
CA VAL A 224 -11.35 -8.91 -16.27
C VAL A 224 -12.24 -10.10 -15.95
N GLU A 225 -12.52 -10.93 -16.95
CA GLU A 225 -13.23 -12.19 -16.74
C GLU A 225 -12.31 -13.19 -15.99
N ALA A 226 -12.78 -13.78 -14.91
CA ALA A 226 -11.97 -14.66 -14.06
C ALA A 226 -11.49 -15.92 -14.80
N ASN A 227 -12.23 -16.40 -15.78
CA ASN A 227 -11.95 -17.65 -16.49
C ASN A 227 -10.74 -17.55 -17.42
N ASP A 228 -10.59 -16.45 -18.15
CA ASP A 228 -9.63 -16.29 -19.26
C ASP A 228 -8.88 -14.97 -19.27
N GLY A 229 -9.12 -14.08 -18.29
CA GLY A 229 -8.45 -12.78 -18.18
C GLY A 229 -8.86 -11.76 -19.23
N VAL A 230 -9.92 -12.03 -20.00
CA VAL A 230 -10.40 -11.09 -21.02
C VAL A 230 -10.90 -9.81 -20.37
N TRP A 231 -10.44 -8.68 -20.90
CA TRP A 231 -10.86 -7.36 -20.44
C TRP A 231 -12.38 -7.18 -20.57
N SER A 232 -12.98 -6.67 -19.50
CA SER A 232 -14.42 -6.41 -19.41
C SER A 232 -14.70 -4.91 -19.42
N TRP A 233 -14.10 -4.18 -18.50
CA TRP A 233 -14.17 -2.73 -18.44
C TRP A 233 -12.97 -2.16 -17.64
N GLU A 234 -12.74 -0.86 -17.82
CA GLU A 234 -11.76 -0.06 -17.11
C GLU A 234 -12.37 1.30 -16.77
N GLU A 235 -12.12 1.82 -15.57
CA GLU A 235 -12.56 3.14 -15.17
C GLU A 235 -11.46 3.86 -14.39
N ARG A 236 -11.32 5.15 -14.61
CA ARG A 236 -10.31 5.98 -13.98
C ARG A 236 -10.83 6.53 -12.66
N VAL A 237 -10.21 6.09 -11.55
CA VAL A 237 -10.54 6.54 -10.19
C VAL A 237 -9.81 7.84 -9.85
N ALA A 238 -8.59 8.02 -10.35
CA ALA A 238 -7.80 9.21 -10.13
C ALA A 238 -7.16 9.70 -11.44
N VAL A 239 -6.97 11.01 -11.55
CA VAL A 239 -6.30 11.66 -12.68
C VAL A 239 -5.00 12.27 -12.17
N PRO A 240 -3.83 11.98 -12.81
CA PRO A 240 -2.57 12.58 -12.40
C PRO A 240 -2.62 14.10 -12.58
N GLU A 241 -2.43 14.85 -11.48
CA GLU A 241 -2.39 16.30 -11.49
C GLU A 241 -1.04 16.80 -10.95
N GLY A 242 -0.57 17.96 -11.44
CA GLY A 242 0.67 18.55 -10.98
C GLY A 242 1.73 18.72 -12.07
N GLN A 243 2.81 19.45 -11.71
CA GLN A 243 3.89 19.81 -12.65
C GLN A 243 5.08 18.84 -12.58
N TYR A 244 5.28 18.19 -11.44
CA TYR A 244 6.37 17.25 -11.20
C TYR A 244 5.84 15.81 -11.15
N ASP A 245 6.69 14.85 -11.46
CA ASP A 245 6.31 13.43 -11.47
C ASP A 245 5.82 12.95 -10.10
N ILE A 246 6.39 13.47 -9.01
CA ILE A 246 5.96 13.14 -7.65
C ILE A 246 4.54 13.63 -7.33
N ASP A 247 4.12 14.76 -7.90
CA ASP A 247 2.77 15.29 -7.72
C ASP A 247 1.73 14.44 -8.46
N ARG A 248 2.18 13.67 -9.45
CA ARG A 248 1.35 12.88 -10.36
C ARG A 248 1.17 11.42 -9.96
N VAL A 249 1.71 11.03 -8.80
CA VAL A 249 1.51 9.68 -8.24
C VAL A 249 0.08 9.53 -7.75
N ILE A 250 -0.66 8.55 -8.28
CA ILE A 250 -2.10 8.35 -8.05
C ILE A 250 -2.49 6.89 -7.83
N ASP A 251 -1.63 6.12 -7.22
CA ASP A 251 -1.78 4.66 -7.07
C ASP A 251 -3.09 4.24 -6.38
N ILE A 252 -3.65 3.12 -6.85
CA ILE A 252 -4.74 2.40 -6.18
C ILE A 252 -4.13 1.17 -5.52
N ASP A 253 -3.48 1.35 -4.37
CA ASP A 253 -2.78 0.28 -3.63
C ASP A 253 -3.65 -0.34 -2.55
N GLY A 254 -4.72 0.36 -2.15
CA GLY A 254 -5.61 -0.10 -1.09
C GLY A 254 -6.44 -1.32 -1.49
N GLN A 255 -6.83 -2.10 -0.48
CA GLN A 255 -7.76 -3.20 -0.69
C GLN A 255 -9.10 -2.67 -1.22
N LEU A 256 -9.55 -3.24 -2.34
CA LEU A 256 -10.87 -3.00 -2.89
C LEU A 256 -11.96 -3.64 -2.01
N LEU A 257 -13.09 -2.99 -1.89
CA LEU A 257 -14.25 -3.52 -1.19
C LEU A 257 -15.41 -3.80 -2.17
N VAL A 258 -15.80 -5.06 -2.30
CA VAL A 258 -17.01 -5.43 -3.06
C VAL A 258 -18.19 -5.51 -2.12
N ASP A 259 -19.25 -4.74 -2.42
CA ASP A 259 -20.51 -4.72 -1.69
C ASP A 259 -21.71 -4.93 -2.65
N GLY A 260 -22.11 -6.16 -2.80
CA GLY A 260 -23.17 -6.57 -3.74
C GLY A 260 -22.79 -6.30 -5.20
N SER A 261 -23.48 -5.38 -5.85
CA SER A 261 -23.22 -4.98 -7.25
C SER A 261 -22.23 -3.81 -7.37
N ARG A 262 -21.62 -3.39 -6.27
CA ARG A 262 -20.70 -2.25 -6.25
C ARG A 262 -19.31 -2.67 -5.83
N VAL A 263 -18.32 -2.02 -6.40
CA VAL A 263 -16.94 -2.03 -5.92
C VAL A 263 -16.57 -0.62 -5.45
N LEU A 264 -15.90 -0.56 -4.31
CA LEU A 264 -15.36 0.68 -3.77
C LEU A 264 -13.85 0.64 -3.90
N ALA A 265 -13.29 1.73 -4.41
CA ALA A 265 -11.86 1.94 -4.58
C ALA A 265 -11.46 3.31 -4.01
N SER A 266 -10.32 3.37 -3.36
CA SER A 266 -9.67 4.61 -2.95
C SER A 266 -8.31 4.71 -3.61
N SER A 267 -7.89 5.94 -3.94
CA SER A 267 -6.57 6.19 -4.51
C SER A 267 -5.77 7.17 -3.66
N TYR A 268 -4.47 7.07 -3.76
CA TYR A 268 -3.58 8.11 -3.26
C TYR A 268 -3.73 9.36 -4.14
N GLN A 269 -3.81 10.54 -3.55
CA GLN A 269 -4.02 11.84 -4.22
C GLN A 269 -5.23 11.87 -5.18
N GLY A 270 -6.30 11.16 -4.87
CA GLY A 270 -7.45 11.08 -5.76
C GLY A 270 -8.79 11.00 -5.02
N ASN A 271 -9.57 9.99 -5.35
CA ASN A 271 -10.94 9.88 -4.95
C ASN A 271 -11.24 8.56 -4.22
N LEU A 272 -12.29 8.59 -3.42
CA LEU A 272 -13.04 7.42 -3.01
C LEU A 272 -14.25 7.28 -3.93
N MET A 273 -14.31 6.19 -4.70
CA MET A 273 -15.37 5.96 -5.68
C MET A 273 -16.09 4.64 -5.45
N ALA A 274 -17.38 4.63 -5.72
CA ALA A 274 -18.17 3.42 -5.87
C ALA A 274 -18.57 3.25 -7.34
N LEU A 275 -18.28 2.08 -7.89
CA LEU A 275 -18.56 1.73 -9.29
C LEU A 275 -19.46 0.49 -9.33
N ASP A 276 -20.24 0.37 -10.39
CA ASP A 276 -21.00 -0.86 -10.68
C ASP A 276 -20.05 -1.96 -11.17
N VAL A 277 -20.07 -3.11 -10.51
CA VAL A 277 -19.17 -4.25 -10.78
C VAL A 277 -19.25 -4.74 -12.23
N ASN A 278 -20.44 -4.72 -12.83
CA ASN A 278 -20.64 -5.31 -14.15
C ASN A 278 -20.28 -4.36 -15.29
N THR A 279 -20.42 -3.06 -15.07
CA THR A 279 -20.31 -2.05 -16.15
C THR A 279 -19.18 -1.05 -15.97
N GLY A 280 -18.57 -0.99 -14.79
CA GLY A 280 -17.57 0.03 -14.42
C GLY A 280 -18.15 1.44 -14.23
N ARG A 281 -19.46 1.65 -14.39
CA ARG A 281 -20.06 2.99 -14.26
C ARG A 281 -19.95 3.51 -12.85
N ILE A 282 -19.51 4.76 -12.73
CA ILE A 282 -19.42 5.46 -11.45
C ILE A 282 -20.84 5.66 -10.89
N VAL A 283 -21.08 5.15 -9.68
CA VAL A 283 -22.32 5.34 -8.92
C VAL A 283 -22.26 6.63 -8.11
N TRP A 284 -21.13 6.84 -7.45
CA TRP A 284 -20.78 8.09 -6.76
C TRP A 284 -19.27 8.17 -6.58
N GLY A 285 -18.76 9.38 -6.36
CA GLY A 285 -17.37 9.68 -6.04
C GLY A 285 -17.27 10.81 -5.04
N ARG A 286 -16.21 10.81 -4.23
CA ARG A 286 -15.85 11.87 -3.30
C ARG A 286 -14.34 12.05 -3.33
N GLU A 287 -13.88 13.28 -3.24
CA GLU A 287 -12.48 13.58 -3.03
C GLU A 287 -12.05 13.04 -1.66
N ALA A 288 -11.10 12.12 -1.68
CA ALA A 288 -10.52 11.51 -0.48
C ALA A 288 -9.23 10.80 -0.86
N SER A 289 -8.11 11.21 -0.28
CA SER A 289 -6.81 10.59 -0.51
C SER A 289 -6.55 9.50 0.52
N SER A 290 -6.36 8.26 0.07
CA SER A 290 -5.95 7.16 0.92
C SER A 290 -5.18 6.11 0.11
N TYR A 291 -4.08 5.61 0.66
CA TYR A 291 -3.35 4.44 0.15
C TYR A 291 -3.72 3.16 0.94
N HIS A 292 -4.54 3.29 1.99
CA HIS A 292 -5.10 2.14 2.69
C HIS A 292 -6.39 1.67 2.03
N GLY A 293 -6.72 0.41 2.26
CA GLY A 293 -7.98 -0.17 1.82
C GLY A 293 -9.21 0.44 2.50
N ILE A 294 -10.36 0.02 2.01
CA ILE A 294 -11.67 0.40 2.52
C ILE A 294 -12.23 -0.80 3.27
N GLU A 295 -12.69 -0.58 4.49
CA GLU A 295 -13.42 -1.57 5.25
C GLU A 295 -14.87 -1.12 5.50
N ARG A 296 -15.76 -2.09 5.58
CA ARG A 296 -17.16 -1.86 5.92
C ARG A 296 -17.45 -2.29 7.34
N HIS A 297 -18.00 -1.38 8.13
CA HIS A 297 -18.59 -1.71 9.43
C HIS A 297 -20.07 -1.36 9.43
N LYS A 298 -20.95 -2.37 9.44
CA LYS A 298 -22.42 -2.19 9.36
C LYS A 298 -22.81 -1.32 8.15
N ILE A 299 -23.21 -0.07 8.40
CA ILE A 299 -23.62 0.91 7.38
C ILE A 299 -22.56 1.97 7.10
N ALA A 300 -21.41 1.92 7.76
CA ALA A 300 -20.33 2.87 7.60
C ALA A 300 -19.18 2.28 6.77
N LEU A 301 -18.58 3.12 5.94
CA LEU A 301 -17.31 2.85 5.27
C LEU A 301 -16.21 3.52 6.07
N ILE A 302 -15.14 2.77 6.32
CA ILE A 302 -13.99 3.22 7.09
C ILE A 302 -12.78 3.15 6.18
N THR A 303 -12.10 4.28 6.03
CA THR A 303 -10.78 4.34 5.39
C THR A 303 -9.92 5.33 6.16
N ARG A 304 -8.60 5.16 6.09
CA ARG A 304 -7.66 6.08 6.70
C ARG A 304 -7.28 7.16 5.70
N SER A 305 -7.52 8.43 6.04
CA SER A 305 -7.10 9.56 5.23
C SER A 305 -5.60 9.82 5.33
N LYS A 306 -5.01 10.43 4.31
CA LYS A 306 -3.62 10.90 4.26
C LYS A 306 -3.31 11.90 5.37
N ASP A 307 -4.31 12.69 5.79
CA ASP A 307 -4.15 13.81 6.73
C ASP A 307 -4.47 13.43 8.19
N SER A 308 -4.57 12.14 8.52
CA SER A 308 -4.91 11.65 9.87
C SER A 308 -3.74 10.90 10.53
#